data_fe2ecc3ab9d25de68d44059304f3d8fa
#
_entry.id   fe2ecc3ab9d25de68d44059304f3d8fa
#
_cell.length_a   1.000
_cell.length_b   1.000
_cell.length_c   1.000
_cell.angle_alpha   90.00
_cell.angle_beta   90.00
_cell.angle_gamma   90.00
#
_symmetry.space_group_name_H-M   'P 1'
#
loop_
_entity.id
_entity.type
_entity.pdbx_description
1 polymer ?
#
loop_
_entity_poly.entity_id
_entity_poly.type
_entity_poly.pdbx_seq_one_letter_code
_entity_poly.pdbx_strand_id
1 'polypeptide(L)'
;EPPAEAAGRPASSPVSLPGGGTRDLSAPSGKLLVVHFWATWCAPCEEELPGLVAWWSEAKADPRIELVAVSVDEEWPTVETFLAKRNAAGLPVALDPAKRGASAFGTEKFPETWFLSPRGEVLFHQVGPLDWGAPESRAALRALAEQALGPAAT
;
A
#
# COMPACT_ATOMS: atom_id res chain seq x y z
N GLU A 1 -11.94 -2.80 11.11
CA GLU A 1 -11.51 -3.94 11.89
C GLU A 1 -10.83 -4.96 10.99
N PRO A 2 -9.54 -5.16 11.11
CA PRO A 2 -8.87 -6.10 10.23
C PRO A 2 -9.31 -7.52 10.52
N PRO A 3 -9.70 -8.26 9.51
CA PRO A 3 -10.05 -9.66 9.69
C PRO A 3 -8.87 -10.45 10.23
N ALA A 4 -7.73 -9.89 10.05
CA ALA A 4 -6.51 -10.50 10.50
C ALA A 4 -6.37 -10.52 12.00
N GLU A 5 -7.24 -9.83 12.70
CA GLU A 5 -7.06 -9.81 14.12
C GLU A 5 -7.07 -11.20 14.70
N ALA A 6 -7.77 -12.09 14.08
CA ALA A 6 -7.78 -13.46 14.52
C ALA A 6 -6.38 -14.02 14.61
N ALA A 7 -5.46 -13.52 13.82
CA ALA A 7 -4.08 -14.00 13.83
C ALA A 7 -3.10 -12.87 13.60
N GLY A 8 -3.58 -11.61 13.57
CA GLY A 8 -2.73 -10.50 13.22
C GLY A 8 -2.28 -10.51 11.77
N ARG A 9 -2.92 -11.30 10.91
CA ARG A 9 -2.53 -11.48 9.53
C ARG A 9 -3.76 -11.47 8.62
N PRO A 10 -3.67 -10.87 7.41
CA PRO A 10 -4.79 -10.93 6.47
C PRO A 10 -4.93 -12.32 5.88
N ALA A 11 -6.11 -12.60 5.35
CA ALA A 11 -6.33 -13.80 4.55
C ALA A 11 -5.58 -13.69 3.24
N SER A 12 -5.52 -14.79 2.48
CA SER A 12 -4.85 -14.78 1.18
C SER A 12 -5.39 -13.64 0.31
N SER A 13 -4.48 -12.82 -0.21
CA SER A 13 -4.82 -11.58 -0.90
C SER A 13 -4.10 -11.52 -2.24
N PRO A 14 -4.60 -12.24 -3.26
CA PRO A 14 -3.96 -12.25 -4.57
C PRO A 14 -4.26 -10.97 -5.35
N VAL A 15 -3.22 -10.41 -5.98
CA VAL A 15 -3.36 -9.25 -6.85
C VAL A 15 -2.57 -9.52 -8.13
N SER A 16 -2.95 -8.81 -9.20
CA SER A 16 -2.29 -8.96 -10.50
C SER A 16 -1.12 -7.99 -10.60
N LEU A 17 0.00 -8.48 -11.14
CA LEU A 17 1.21 -7.69 -11.28
C LEU A 17 1.33 -7.12 -12.68
N PRO A 18 2.04 -5.99 -12.85
CA PRO A 18 2.33 -5.47 -14.19
C PRO A 18 3.12 -6.53 -14.98
N GLY A 19 2.76 -6.70 -16.25
CA GLY A 19 3.45 -7.67 -17.09
C GLY A 19 2.96 -9.09 -16.94
N GLY A 20 2.04 -9.36 -16.02
CA GLY A 20 1.43 -10.66 -15.82
C GLY A 20 1.85 -11.29 -14.50
N GLY A 21 1.15 -12.36 -14.14
CA GLY A 21 1.40 -13.04 -12.88
C GLY A 21 0.60 -12.44 -11.73
N THR A 22 0.68 -13.10 -10.59
CA THR A 22 -0.03 -12.67 -9.39
C THR A 22 0.92 -12.72 -8.20
N ARG A 23 0.52 -12.00 -7.14
CA ARG A 23 1.24 -12.01 -5.88
C ARG A 23 0.23 -12.06 -4.74
N ASP A 24 0.51 -12.87 -3.74
CA ASP A 24 -0.30 -12.93 -2.53
C ASP A 24 0.29 -11.96 -1.52
N LEU A 25 -0.43 -10.87 -1.25
CA LEU A 25 0.06 -9.82 -0.35
C LEU A 25 0.06 -10.25 1.11
N SER A 26 -0.61 -11.35 1.44
CA SER A 26 -0.61 -11.87 2.80
C SER A 26 0.63 -12.70 3.12
N ALA A 27 1.39 -13.09 2.11
CA ALA A 27 2.59 -13.89 2.31
C ALA A 27 3.69 -13.03 2.94
N PRO A 28 4.51 -13.59 3.84
CA PRO A 28 5.63 -12.83 4.42
C PRO A 28 6.54 -12.30 3.32
N SER A 29 6.81 -10.99 3.36
CA SER A 29 7.62 -10.35 2.33
C SER A 29 9.07 -10.21 2.74
N GLY A 30 9.35 -10.33 4.03
CA GLY A 30 10.67 -10.03 4.57
C GLY A 30 10.95 -8.54 4.70
N LYS A 31 9.95 -7.71 4.43
CA LYS A 31 10.08 -6.26 4.45
C LYS A 31 8.90 -5.64 5.17
N LEU A 32 9.03 -4.36 5.51
CA LEU A 32 7.87 -3.58 5.90
C LEU A 32 7.08 -3.34 4.62
N LEU A 33 5.92 -3.98 4.51
CA LEU A 33 5.10 -3.89 3.30
C LEU A 33 3.96 -2.93 3.54
N VAL A 34 3.89 -1.91 2.71
CA VAL A 34 2.81 -0.93 2.74
C VAL A 34 1.87 -1.25 1.60
N VAL A 35 0.65 -1.66 1.93
CA VAL A 35 -0.37 -2.02 0.95
C VAL A 35 -1.40 -0.90 0.93
N HIS A 36 -1.51 -0.22 -0.20
CA HIS A 36 -2.38 0.94 -0.35
C HIS A 36 -3.46 0.63 -1.37
N PHE A 37 -4.71 0.49 -0.91
CA PHE A 37 -5.84 0.22 -1.80
C PHE A 37 -6.47 1.52 -2.26
N TRP A 38 -6.67 1.64 -3.58
CA TRP A 38 -7.14 2.89 -4.19
C TRP A 38 -7.83 2.63 -5.53
N ALA A 39 -8.37 3.69 -6.14
CA ALA A 39 -8.96 3.61 -7.47
C ALA A 39 -8.87 4.96 -8.16
N THR A 40 -8.86 4.95 -9.49
CA THR A 40 -8.77 6.19 -10.26
C THR A 40 -10.05 7.03 -10.14
N TRP A 41 -11.19 6.39 -9.88
CA TRP A 41 -12.48 7.08 -9.75
C TRP A 41 -12.75 7.58 -8.33
N CYS A 42 -11.79 7.46 -7.44
CA CYS A 42 -11.95 7.81 -6.04
C CYS A 42 -11.29 9.18 -5.80
N ALA A 43 -12.10 10.21 -5.53
CA ALA A 43 -11.58 11.57 -5.35
C ALA A 43 -10.59 11.69 -4.19
N PRO A 44 -10.87 11.14 -3.00
CA PRO A 44 -9.87 11.20 -1.92
C PRO A 44 -8.57 10.48 -2.27
N CYS A 45 -8.63 9.42 -3.08
CA CYS A 45 -7.44 8.73 -3.53
C CYS A 45 -6.58 9.65 -4.41
N GLU A 46 -7.23 10.38 -5.30
CA GLU A 46 -6.52 11.31 -6.18
C GLU A 46 -5.88 12.43 -5.37
N GLU A 47 -6.59 12.94 -4.35
CA GLU A 47 -6.06 14.01 -3.52
C GLU A 47 -4.86 13.55 -2.71
N GLU A 48 -4.86 12.29 -2.30
CA GLU A 48 -3.76 11.73 -1.50
C GLU A 48 -2.51 11.46 -2.33
N LEU A 49 -2.67 11.27 -3.62
CA LEU A 49 -1.62 10.75 -4.50
C LEU A 49 -0.31 11.54 -4.48
N PRO A 50 -0.31 12.88 -4.55
CA PRO A 50 0.97 13.60 -4.55
C PRO A 50 1.78 13.35 -3.29
N GLY A 51 1.12 13.29 -2.13
CA GLY A 51 1.83 13.02 -0.88
C GLY A 51 2.39 11.61 -0.83
N LEU A 52 1.62 10.64 -1.31
CA LEU A 52 2.07 9.25 -1.37
C LEU A 52 3.29 9.11 -2.28
N VAL A 53 3.26 9.75 -3.44
CA VAL A 53 4.38 9.72 -4.39
C VAL A 53 5.63 10.34 -3.75
N ALA A 54 5.47 11.48 -3.08
CA ALA A 54 6.59 12.14 -2.44
C ALA A 54 7.18 11.29 -1.31
N TRP A 55 6.31 10.69 -0.49
CA TRP A 55 6.79 9.81 0.57
C TRP A 55 7.56 8.63 -0.01
N TRP A 56 7.01 7.98 -1.02
CA TRP A 56 7.66 6.80 -1.61
C TRP A 56 8.99 7.15 -2.27
N SER A 57 9.10 8.32 -2.88
CA SER A 57 10.35 8.72 -3.52
C SER A 57 11.49 8.79 -2.53
N GLU A 58 11.19 9.04 -1.24
CA GLU A 58 12.17 9.02 -0.17
C GLU A 58 12.30 7.63 0.46
N ALA A 59 11.16 7.00 0.76
CA ALA A 59 11.15 5.74 1.48
C ALA A 59 11.82 4.61 0.70
N LYS A 60 11.74 4.65 -0.63
CA LYS A 60 12.32 3.58 -1.46
C LYS A 60 13.84 3.48 -1.38
N ALA A 61 14.48 4.49 -0.80
CA ALA A 61 15.92 4.41 -0.56
C ALA A 61 16.27 3.33 0.46
N ASP A 62 15.33 2.96 1.33
CA ASP A 62 15.53 1.87 2.27
C ASP A 62 15.01 0.58 1.61
N PRO A 63 15.91 -0.37 1.26
CA PRO A 63 15.46 -1.60 0.58
C PRO A 63 14.62 -2.52 1.47
N ARG A 64 14.51 -2.21 2.76
CA ARG A 64 13.68 -3.00 3.68
C ARG A 64 12.23 -2.57 3.67
N ILE A 65 11.88 -1.51 2.92
CA ILE A 65 10.51 -0.99 2.81
C ILE A 65 10.01 -1.21 1.40
N GLU A 66 8.80 -1.72 1.29
CA GLU A 66 8.17 -1.94 -0.01
C GLU A 66 6.77 -1.35 0.00
N LEU A 67 6.39 -0.71 -1.10
CA LEU A 67 5.03 -0.20 -1.31
C LEU A 67 4.39 -0.96 -2.46
N VAL A 68 3.12 -1.34 -2.29
CA VAL A 68 2.30 -1.83 -3.39
C VAL A 68 1.00 -1.05 -3.36
N ALA A 69 0.78 -0.23 -4.38
CA ALA A 69 -0.45 0.54 -4.52
C ALA A 69 -1.42 -0.28 -5.38
N VAL A 70 -2.40 -0.88 -4.72
CA VAL A 70 -3.32 -1.83 -5.34
C VAL A 70 -4.55 -1.08 -5.83
N SER A 71 -4.73 -1.02 -7.15
CA SER A 71 -5.89 -0.39 -7.75
C SER A 71 -7.01 -1.40 -7.91
N VAL A 72 -8.23 -1.01 -7.54
CA VAL A 72 -9.42 -1.82 -7.79
C VAL A 72 -10.11 -1.41 -9.09
N ASP A 73 -9.44 -0.67 -9.95
CA ASP A 73 -9.89 -0.44 -11.32
C ASP A 73 -9.85 -1.75 -12.10
N GLU A 74 -10.54 -1.78 -13.25
CA GLU A 74 -10.69 -3.01 -13.99
C GLU A 74 -9.57 -3.30 -14.97
N GLU A 75 -8.87 -2.25 -15.46
CA GLU A 75 -7.91 -2.41 -16.54
C GLU A 75 -6.65 -1.61 -16.32
N TRP A 76 -5.53 -2.19 -16.72
CA TRP A 76 -4.23 -1.53 -16.64
C TRP A 76 -4.15 -0.19 -17.38
N PRO A 77 -4.67 -0.07 -18.61
CA PRO A 77 -4.56 1.22 -19.32
C PRO A 77 -5.19 2.37 -18.56
N THR A 78 -6.30 2.14 -17.87
CA THR A 78 -6.94 3.17 -17.06
C THR A 78 -6.01 3.67 -15.98
N VAL A 79 -5.36 2.74 -15.27
CA VAL A 79 -4.45 3.08 -14.18
C VAL A 79 -3.20 3.76 -14.71
N GLU A 80 -2.62 3.23 -15.78
CA GLU A 80 -1.39 3.77 -16.35
C GLU A 80 -1.58 5.19 -16.86
N THR A 81 -2.68 5.44 -17.54
CA THR A 81 -2.98 6.77 -18.05
C THR A 81 -3.19 7.76 -16.91
N PHE A 82 -3.92 7.34 -15.88
CA PHE A 82 -4.20 8.18 -14.72
C PHE A 82 -2.89 8.60 -14.04
N LEU A 83 -2.01 7.63 -13.80
CA LEU A 83 -0.74 7.90 -13.10
C LEU A 83 0.19 8.74 -13.94
N ALA A 84 0.26 8.48 -15.25
CA ALA A 84 1.15 9.25 -16.14
C ALA A 84 0.76 10.73 -16.14
N LYS A 85 -0.52 11.03 -16.16
CA LYS A 85 -1.00 12.41 -16.18
C LYS A 85 -0.71 13.16 -14.89
N ARG A 86 -0.38 12.45 -13.83
CA ARG A 86 -0.17 13.02 -12.48
C ARG A 86 1.26 12.88 -12.00
N ASN A 87 2.18 12.58 -12.93
CA ASN A 87 3.60 12.37 -12.59
C ASN A 87 3.78 11.30 -11.53
N ALA A 88 2.96 10.26 -11.59
CA ALA A 88 2.96 9.18 -10.61
C ALA A 88 3.30 7.83 -11.24
N ALA A 89 3.83 7.82 -12.46
CA ALA A 89 4.10 6.58 -13.19
C ALA A 89 5.13 5.68 -12.50
N GLY A 90 5.94 6.24 -11.61
CA GLY A 90 6.93 5.45 -10.88
C GLY A 90 6.39 4.74 -9.64
N LEU A 91 5.10 4.90 -9.35
CA LEU A 91 4.51 4.25 -8.19
C LEU A 91 4.39 2.74 -8.46
N PRO A 92 4.81 1.88 -7.50
CA PRO A 92 4.64 0.43 -7.68
C PRO A 92 3.16 0.07 -7.57
N VAL A 93 2.58 -0.45 -8.64
CA VAL A 93 1.14 -0.70 -8.68
C VAL A 93 0.83 -2.17 -8.93
N ALA A 94 -0.33 -2.60 -8.44
CA ALA A 94 -0.90 -3.89 -8.74
C ALA A 94 -2.38 -3.67 -9.04
N LEU A 95 -3.04 -4.65 -9.64
CA LEU A 95 -4.44 -4.53 -10.03
C LEU A 95 -5.27 -5.60 -9.32
N ASP A 96 -6.45 -5.19 -8.83
CA ASP A 96 -7.35 -6.07 -8.09
C ASP A 96 -8.79 -5.80 -8.52
N PRO A 97 -9.14 -6.11 -9.80
CA PRO A 97 -10.44 -5.71 -10.34
C PRO A 97 -11.62 -6.39 -9.66
N ALA A 98 -11.44 -7.57 -9.13
CA ALA A 98 -12.49 -8.28 -8.41
C ALA A 98 -12.54 -7.94 -6.94
N LYS A 99 -11.65 -7.06 -6.47
CA LYS A 99 -11.54 -6.65 -5.06
C LYS A 99 -11.27 -7.80 -4.11
N ARG A 100 -10.67 -8.88 -4.60
CA ARG A 100 -10.38 -10.04 -3.77
C ARG A 100 -9.29 -9.73 -2.75
N GLY A 101 -8.24 -9.04 -3.20
CA GLY A 101 -7.18 -8.64 -2.32
C GLY A 101 -7.67 -7.68 -1.25
N ALA A 102 -8.45 -6.69 -1.67
CA ALA A 102 -9.02 -5.73 -0.73
C ALA A 102 -9.92 -6.41 0.29
N SER A 103 -10.82 -7.29 -0.18
CA SER A 103 -11.72 -8.02 0.73
C SER A 103 -10.98 -8.89 1.72
N ALA A 104 -9.89 -9.51 1.29
CA ALA A 104 -9.09 -10.37 2.16
C ALA A 104 -8.50 -9.60 3.33
N PHE A 105 -8.20 -8.32 3.15
CA PHE A 105 -7.74 -7.44 4.22
C PHE A 105 -8.91 -6.89 5.05
N GLY A 106 -10.12 -6.92 4.50
CA GLY A 106 -11.28 -6.29 5.13
C GLY A 106 -11.53 -4.88 4.65
N THR A 107 -10.88 -4.47 3.57
CA THR A 107 -11.04 -3.14 3.01
C THR A 107 -12.31 -3.07 2.17
N GLU A 108 -13.19 -2.14 2.50
CA GLU A 108 -14.43 -1.90 1.76
C GLU A 108 -14.51 -0.48 1.22
N LYS A 109 -13.68 0.43 1.72
CA LYS A 109 -13.69 1.84 1.34
C LYS A 109 -12.31 2.21 0.85
N PHE A 110 -12.24 3.27 0.04
CA PHE A 110 -10.98 3.69 -0.54
C PHE A 110 -10.76 5.17 -0.29
N PRO A 111 -9.53 5.58 0.03
CA PRO A 111 -8.34 4.73 0.17
C PRO A 111 -8.25 4.10 1.55
N GLU A 112 -7.58 2.96 1.63
CA GLU A 112 -7.16 2.37 2.90
C GLU A 112 -5.75 1.87 2.77
N THR A 113 -4.97 1.99 3.82
CA THR A 113 -3.56 1.61 3.80
C THR A 113 -3.26 0.67 4.96
N TRP A 114 -2.57 -0.41 4.65
CA TRP A 114 -2.19 -1.43 5.62
C TRP A 114 -0.67 -1.51 5.69
N PHE A 115 -0.14 -1.57 6.91
CA PHE A 115 1.29 -1.68 7.14
C PHE A 115 1.56 -3.05 7.77
N LEU A 116 2.35 -3.87 7.07
CA LEU A 116 2.60 -5.25 7.48
C LEU A 116 4.05 -5.44 7.86
N SER A 117 4.29 -6.22 8.91
CA SER A 117 5.64 -6.58 9.33
C SER A 117 6.29 -7.50 8.29
N PRO A 118 7.62 -7.70 8.38
CA PRO A 118 8.28 -8.67 7.48
C PRO A 118 7.68 -10.07 7.52
N ARG A 119 7.01 -10.42 8.60
CA ARG A 119 6.36 -11.73 8.73
C ARG A 119 4.91 -11.72 8.26
N GLY A 120 4.40 -10.58 7.80
CA GLY A 120 3.05 -10.49 7.28
C GLY A 120 1.98 -10.14 8.31
N GLU A 121 2.39 -9.70 9.49
CA GLU A 121 1.44 -9.31 10.54
C GLU A 121 1.05 -7.85 10.41
N VAL A 122 -0.21 -7.54 10.66
CA VAL A 122 -0.70 -6.16 10.56
C VAL A 122 -0.14 -5.33 11.71
N LEU A 123 0.58 -4.26 11.37
CA LEU A 123 1.13 -3.33 12.34
C LEU A 123 0.23 -2.11 12.52
N PHE A 124 -0.37 -1.66 11.43
CA PHE A 124 -1.20 -0.45 11.46
C PHE A 124 -2.14 -0.47 10.25
N HIS A 125 -3.32 0.09 10.42
CA HIS A 125 -4.34 0.19 9.39
C HIS A 125 -4.93 1.59 9.40
N GLN A 126 -4.80 2.30 8.28
CA GLN A 126 -5.34 3.64 8.12
C GLN A 126 -6.59 3.56 7.24
N VAL A 127 -7.73 3.92 7.79
CA VAL A 127 -8.98 4.04 7.04
C VAL A 127 -9.07 5.48 6.53
N GLY A 128 -9.30 5.64 5.24
CA GLY A 128 -9.33 6.96 4.63
C GLY A 128 -7.94 7.46 4.28
N PRO A 129 -7.87 8.67 3.72
CA PRO A 129 -6.59 9.21 3.26
C PRO A 129 -5.65 9.52 4.42
N LEU A 130 -4.36 9.37 4.16
CA LEU A 130 -3.29 9.73 5.07
C LEU A 130 -2.58 10.94 4.49
N ASP A 131 -2.30 11.92 5.35
CA ASP A 131 -1.49 13.07 4.93
C ASP A 131 -0.02 12.68 5.03
N TRP A 132 0.50 12.07 3.96
CA TRP A 132 1.85 11.52 3.92
C TRP A 132 2.94 12.56 4.14
N GLY A 133 2.65 13.83 3.86
CA GLY A 133 3.65 14.89 3.98
C GLY A 133 3.65 15.58 5.33
N ALA A 134 2.63 15.38 6.16
CA ALA A 134 2.53 16.06 7.43
C ALA A 134 3.65 15.59 8.37
N PRO A 135 4.23 16.50 9.16
CA PRO A 135 5.31 16.12 10.10
C PRO A 135 4.89 15.00 11.04
N GLU A 136 3.66 15.02 11.53
CA GLU A 136 3.17 13.98 12.43
C GLU A 136 3.12 12.62 11.73
N SER A 137 2.64 12.59 10.49
CA SER A 137 2.59 11.37 9.71
C SER A 137 4.00 10.84 9.42
N ARG A 138 4.90 11.74 9.04
CA ARG A 138 6.28 11.37 8.76
C ARG A 138 6.96 10.80 10.00
N ALA A 139 6.72 11.41 11.17
CA ALA A 139 7.27 10.91 12.42
C ALA A 139 6.68 9.54 12.77
N ALA A 140 5.38 9.37 12.60
CA ALA A 140 4.72 8.10 12.88
C ALA A 140 5.21 6.99 11.95
N LEU A 141 5.40 7.29 10.67
CA LEU A 141 5.91 6.31 9.71
C LEU A 141 7.35 5.91 10.03
N ARG A 142 8.18 6.86 10.44
CA ARG A 142 9.56 6.54 10.86
C ARG A 142 9.55 5.64 12.09
N ALA A 143 8.71 5.97 13.08
CA ALA A 143 8.62 5.17 14.30
C ALA A 143 8.14 3.75 13.98
N LEU A 144 7.17 3.62 13.06
CA LEU A 144 6.67 2.33 12.65
C LEU A 144 7.75 1.50 11.96
N ALA A 145 8.53 2.13 11.10
CA ALA A 145 9.62 1.45 10.41
C ALA A 145 10.69 1.00 11.41
N GLU A 146 11.03 1.83 12.38
CA GLU A 146 12.01 1.45 13.41
C GLU A 146 11.49 0.30 14.27
N GLN A 147 10.21 0.32 14.60
CA GLN A 147 9.59 -0.75 15.37
C GLN A 147 9.65 -2.08 14.61
N ALA A 148 9.35 -2.03 13.31
CA ALA A 148 9.28 -3.24 12.50
C ALA A 148 10.63 -3.77 12.05
N LEU A 149 11.60 -2.89 11.84
CA LEU A 149 12.85 -3.23 11.14
C LEU A 149 14.09 -2.97 11.98
N GLY A 150 13.97 -2.24 13.09
CA GLY A 150 15.12 -1.75 13.84
C GLY A 150 15.65 -0.45 13.24
N PRO A 151 16.75 0.08 13.79
CA PRO A 151 17.28 1.36 13.33
C PRO A 151 17.61 1.32 11.84
N ALA A 152 17.49 2.49 11.20
CA ALA A 152 17.83 2.62 9.78
C ALA A 152 19.30 2.24 9.57
N ALA A 153 19.58 1.61 8.43
CA ALA A 153 20.95 1.30 8.05
C ALA A 153 21.70 2.60 7.78
N THR A 154 22.93 2.70 8.24
CA THR A 154 23.77 3.88 8.03
C THR A 154 24.68 3.66 6.85
#